data_bada645aa740ac947d6613cee0639217
#
_entry.id   bada645aa740ac947d6613cee0639217
#
_cell.length_a   1.000
_cell.length_b   1.000
_cell.length_c   1.000
_cell.angle_alpha   90.00
_cell.angle_beta   90.00
_cell.angle_gamma   90.00
#
_symmetry.space_group_name_H-M   'P 1'
#
loop_
_entity.id
_entity.type
_entity.pdbx_description
1 polymer ?
#
loop_
_entity_poly.entity_id
_entity_poly.type
_entity_poly.pdbx_seq_one_letter_code
_entity_poly.pdbx_strand_id
1 'polypeptide(L)'
;DRLKEIGGNQFDHVTISGGNPALIKGIQDLVDLFEEKNIFTALETQGSKFQPWMRQINDLTISPKPPSSNMVPNLEILDDVIEQCIPSTLNLKVVVFDKEDYQFARMIHHRYPNIPFYLQVGNPYLDDDVEHHTEKLLGRYETLVDTVMNSSDMNHVYVLPQLHTLLWSNKK
;
A
#
# COMPACT_ATOMS: atom_id res chain seq x y z
N ASP A 1 17.52 17.51 -7.90
CA ASP A 1 18.87 17.08 -8.29
C ASP A 1 19.13 15.61 -7.83
N ARG A 2 18.85 15.25 -6.58
CA ARG A 2 19.14 13.91 -6.04
C ARG A 2 18.45 12.76 -6.83
N LEU A 3 17.23 12.95 -7.29
CA LEU A 3 16.53 11.95 -8.12
C LEU A 3 17.23 11.72 -9.45
N LYS A 4 17.79 12.80 -10.04
CA LYS A 4 18.57 12.70 -11.28
C LYS A 4 19.91 12.02 -11.09
N GLU A 5 20.53 12.18 -9.93
CA GLU A 5 21.78 11.47 -9.58
C GLU A 5 21.57 9.97 -9.48
N ILE A 6 20.40 9.54 -8.94
CA ILE A 6 20.07 8.13 -8.74
C ILE A 6 19.46 7.50 -10.00
N GLY A 7 18.48 8.16 -10.60
CA GLY A 7 17.67 7.65 -11.71
C GLY A 7 18.10 8.10 -13.10
N GLY A 8 19.14 8.96 -13.19
CA GLY A 8 19.53 9.59 -14.45
C GLY A 8 18.49 10.63 -14.90
N ASN A 9 18.49 10.94 -16.20
CA ASN A 9 17.56 11.92 -16.77
C ASN A 9 16.33 11.29 -17.45
N GLN A 10 16.14 9.97 -17.30
CA GLN A 10 15.12 9.22 -18.05
C GLN A 10 14.04 8.56 -17.19
N PHE A 11 13.98 8.88 -15.88
CA PHE A 11 12.87 8.39 -15.08
C PHE A 11 11.61 9.21 -15.38
N ASP A 12 10.51 8.53 -15.56
CA ASP A 12 9.17 9.08 -15.86
C ASP A 12 8.14 8.72 -14.79
N HIS A 13 8.55 8.00 -13.74
CA HIS A 13 7.71 7.54 -12.66
C HIS A 13 8.39 7.74 -11.30
N VAL A 14 7.63 8.27 -10.34
CA VAL A 14 8.05 8.42 -8.94
C VAL A 14 6.96 7.89 -8.02
N THR A 15 7.35 7.02 -7.08
CA THR A 15 6.46 6.58 -6.00
C THR A 15 6.83 7.28 -4.70
N ILE A 16 5.86 7.98 -4.12
CA ILE A 16 5.99 8.61 -2.79
C ILE A 16 5.44 7.61 -1.76
N SER A 17 6.30 7.15 -0.85
CA SER A 17 5.93 6.18 0.17
C SER A 17 6.75 6.39 1.45
N GLY A 18 6.53 5.53 2.45
CA GLY A 18 7.27 5.53 3.72
C GLY A 18 6.64 6.40 4.79
N GLY A 19 6.52 5.87 6.01
CA GLY A 19 5.78 6.50 7.08
C GLY A 19 4.32 6.76 6.67
N ASN A 20 3.88 8.01 6.74
CA ASN A 20 2.62 8.45 6.17
C ASN A 20 2.83 9.79 5.45
N PRO A 21 2.98 9.82 4.12
CA PRO A 21 3.25 11.05 3.35
C PRO A 21 2.22 12.15 3.56
N ALA A 22 0.95 11.79 3.86
CA ALA A 22 -0.11 12.76 4.16
C ALA A 22 0.17 13.67 5.37
N LEU A 23 1.10 13.28 6.23
CA LEU A 23 1.50 14.06 7.42
C LEU A 23 2.74 14.93 7.19
N ILE A 24 3.41 14.79 6.05
CA ILE A 24 4.65 15.50 5.74
C ILE A 24 4.31 16.86 5.12
N LYS A 25 4.92 17.92 5.65
CA LYS A 25 4.80 19.28 5.08
C LYS A 25 5.64 19.40 3.79
N GLY A 26 5.15 20.18 2.83
CA GLY A 26 5.90 20.48 1.60
C GLY A 26 5.78 19.43 0.49
N ILE A 27 4.97 18.37 0.66
CA ILE A 27 4.70 17.39 -0.41
C ILE A 27 4.00 18.06 -1.61
N GLN A 28 3.15 19.05 -1.39
CA GLN A 28 2.49 19.80 -2.46
C GLN A 28 3.50 20.33 -3.49
N ASP A 29 4.54 21.04 -3.02
CA ASP A 29 5.57 21.63 -3.92
C ASP A 29 6.29 20.56 -4.75
N LEU A 30 6.46 19.35 -4.18
CA LEU A 30 7.07 18.21 -4.86
C LEU A 30 6.12 17.62 -5.93
N VAL A 31 4.85 17.50 -5.62
CA VAL A 31 3.81 17.01 -6.54
C VAL A 31 3.67 17.98 -7.71
N ASP A 32 3.58 19.29 -7.45
CA ASP A 32 3.52 20.33 -8.47
C ASP A 32 4.73 20.27 -9.42
N LEU A 33 5.92 20.07 -8.85
CA LEU A 33 7.15 19.91 -9.66
C LEU A 33 7.10 18.66 -10.55
N PHE A 34 6.54 17.54 -10.09
CA PHE A 34 6.41 16.34 -10.90
C PHE A 34 5.38 16.53 -12.02
N GLU A 35 4.27 17.19 -11.74
CA GLU A 35 3.26 17.53 -12.74
C GLU A 35 3.84 18.43 -13.84
N GLU A 36 4.56 19.51 -13.48
CA GLU A 36 5.26 20.39 -14.43
C GLU A 36 6.23 19.65 -15.36
N LYS A 37 6.82 18.56 -14.86
CA LYS A 37 7.78 17.74 -15.61
C LYS A 37 7.16 16.55 -16.32
N ASN A 38 5.85 16.40 -16.28
CA ASN A 38 5.11 15.24 -16.80
C ASN A 38 5.64 13.91 -16.24
N ILE A 39 6.01 13.87 -14.96
CA ILE A 39 6.44 12.66 -14.26
C ILE A 39 5.19 12.01 -13.65
N PHE A 40 4.96 10.73 -13.97
CA PHE A 40 3.90 9.94 -13.37
C PHE A 40 4.14 9.78 -11.86
N THR A 41 3.15 10.14 -11.05
CA THR A 41 3.30 10.13 -9.59
C THR A 41 2.38 9.09 -8.97
N ALA A 42 2.97 8.13 -8.25
CA ALA A 42 2.26 7.20 -7.39
C ALA A 42 2.43 7.59 -5.91
N LEU A 43 1.42 7.33 -5.11
CA LEU A 43 1.42 7.58 -3.66
C LEU A 43 0.90 6.36 -2.91
N GLU A 44 1.59 5.97 -1.85
CA GLU A 44 1.04 5.08 -0.82
C GLU A 44 0.88 5.81 0.52
N THR A 45 -0.34 5.84 1.07
CA THR A 45 -0.69 6.50 2.34
C THR A 45 -1.62 5.64 3.18
N GLN A 46 -1.74 5.96 4.48
CA GLN A 46 -2.58 5.19 5.40
C GLN A 46 -4.08 5.56 5.33
N GLY A 47 -4.44 6.65 4.65
CA GLY A 47 -5.81 7.13 4.63
C GLY A 47 -6.27 7.79 5.95
N SER A 48 -5.34 8.24 6.78
CA SER A 48 -5.65 8.88 8.07
C SER A 48 -5.82 10.39 7.97
N LYS A 49 -5.59 10.97 6.80
CA LYS A 49 -5.73 12.39 6.54
C LYS A 49 -5.80 12.64 5.04
N PHE A 50 -6.79 13.43 4.61
CA PHE A 50 -6.83 13.96 3.27
C PHE A 50 -5.90 15.18 3.13
N GLN A 51 -5.30 15.30 1.95
CA GLN A 51 -4.56 16.46 1.50
C GLN A 51 -4.98 16.82 0.07
N PRO A 52 -5.23 18.09 -0.25
CA PRO A 52 -5.73 18.49 -1.57
C PRO A 52 -4.88 18.02 -2.76
N TRP A 53 -3.56 17.95 -2.58
CA TRP A 53 -2.63 17.48 -3.60
C TRP A 53 -2.77 15.99 -3.95
N MET A 54 -3.47 15.19 -3.13
CA MET A 54 -3.76 13.79 -3.45
C MET A 54 -4.60 13.65 -4.72
N ARG A 55 -5.35 14.68 -5.11
CA ARG A 55 -6.13 14.70 -6.35
C ARG A 55 -5.27 14.83 -7.62
N GLN A 56 -4.02 15.22 -7.49
CA GLN A 56 -3.04 15.32 -8.59
C GLN A 56 -2.27 14.00 -8.80
N ILE A 57 -2.42 13.05 -7.88
CA ILE A 57 -1.71 11.76 -7.93
C ILE A 57 -2.34 10.86 -9.02
N ASN A 58 -1.49 10.30 -9.87
CA ASN A 58 -1.93 9.43 -10.97
C ASN A 58 -2.32 8.03 -10.50
N ASP A 59 -1.63 7.50 -9.47
CA ASP A 59 -1.91 6.20 -8.86
C ASP A 59 -1.84 6.29 -7.33
N LEU A 60 -3.01 6.29 -6.70
CA LEU A 60 -3.15 6.47 -5.25
C LEU A 60 -3.50 5.14 -4.58
N THR A 61 -2.61 4.63 -3.76
CA THR A 61 -2.89 3.49 -2.89
C THR A 61 -3.14 3.95 -1.46
N ILE A 62 -4.34 3.70 -0.95
CA ILE A 62 -4.66 3.86 0.47
C ILE A 62 -4.48 2.51 1.16
N SER A 63 -3.61 2.48 2.17
CA SER A 63 -3.24 1.27 2.92
C SER A 63 -3.60 1.42 4.40
N PRO A 64 -4.90 1.26 4.78
CA PRO A 64 -5.31 1.33 6.16
C PRO A 64 -4.62 0.27 6.99
N LYS A 65 -4.21 0.64 8.19
CA LYS A 65 -3.38 -0.20 9.04
C LYS A 65 -4.24 -1.24 9.77
N PRO A 66 -3.91 -2.55 9.63
CA PRO A 66 -4.63 -3.62 10.29
C PRO A 66 -4.26 -3.73 11.78
N PRO A 67 -4.99 -4.55 12.59
CA PRO A 67 -4.76 -4.71 14.02
C PRO A 67 -3.33 -5.05 14.41
N SER A 68 -2.64 -5.89 13.64
CA SER A 68 -1.23 -6.27 13.90
C SER A 68 -0.25 -5.07 13.92
N SER A 69 -0.64 -3.94 13.34
CA SER A 69 0.14 -2.70 13.37
C SER A 69 0.05 -1.95 14.72
N ASN A 70 -0.80 -2.40 15.65
CA ASN A 70 -1.17 -1.70 16.88
C ASN A 70 -1.80 -0.31 16.63
N MET A 71 -2.30 -0.05 15.45
CA MET A 71 -3.02 1.16 15.09
C MET A 71 -4.50 0.84 14.90
N VAL A 72 -5.35 1.77 15.31
CA VAL A 72 -6.81 1.67 15.08
C VAL A 72 -7.18 2.71 14.04
N PRO A 73 -7.48 2.32 12.79
CA PRO A 73 -7.90 3.28 11.78
C PRO A 73 -9.27 3.86 12.14
N ASN A 74 -9.42 5.19 11.96
CA ASN A 74 -10.72 5.82 12.05
C ASN A 74 -11.43 5.68 10.70
N LEU A 75 -12.49 4.87 10.65
CA LEU A 75 -13.21 4.58 9.43
C LEU A 75 -13.99 5.78 8.88
N GLU A 76 -14.43 6.71 9.73
CA GLU A 76 -15.10 7.95 9.29
C GLU A 76 -14.12 8.85 8.54
N ILE A 77 -12.88 8.96 9.05
CA ILE A 77 -11.82 9.68 8.34
C ILE A 77 -11.43 8.98 7.04
N LEU A 78 -11.39 7.66 7.06
CA LEU A 78 -11.09 6.87 5.85
C LEU A 78 -12.16 7.07 4.77
N ASP A 79 -13.45 7.07 5.16
CA ASP A 79 -14.57 7.40 4.26
C ASP A 79 -14.38 8.77 3.61
N ASP A 80 -14.12 9.78 4.44
CA ASP A 80 -13.93 11.16 4.01
C ASP A 80 -12.73 11.31 3.05
N VAL A 81 -11.62 10.63 3.34
CA VAL A 81 -10.44 10.61 2.45
C VAL A 81 -10.79 9.97 1.11
N ILE A 82 -11.45 8.83 1.11
CA ILE A 82 -11.81 8.10 -0.11
C ILE A 82 -12.81 8.91 -0.96
N GLU A 83 -13.80 9.53 -0.33
CA GLU A 83 -14.80 10.35 -1.02
C GLU A 83 -14.18 11.57 -1.72
N GLN A 84 -13.13 12.14 -1.13
CA GLN A 84 -12.44 13.29 -1.69
C GLN A 84 -11.42 12.96 -2.79
N CYS A 85 -11.03 11.69 -2.92
CA CYS A 85 -10.08 11.24 -3.95
C CYS A 85 -10.78 10.98 -5.30
N ILE A 86 -9.99 10.92 -6.37
CA ILE A 86 -10.49 10.59 -7.71
C ILE A 86 -10.63 9.06 -7.81
N PRO A 87 -11.83 8.51 -8.00
CA PRO A 87 -12.04 7.06 -7.98
C PRO A 87 -11.22 6.27 -8.99
N SER A 88 -10.93 6.85 -10.16
CA SER A 88 -10.17 6.18 -11.23
C SER A 88 -8.68 6.01 -10.95
N THR A 89 -8.17 6.68 -9.92
CA THR A 89 -6.74 6.60 -9.53
C THR A 89 -6.55 5.89 -8.21
N LEU A 90 -7.65 5.45 -7.57
CA LEU A 90 -7.63 4.95 -6.20
C LEU A 90 -7.59 3.43 -6.15
N ASN A 91 -6.68 2.92 -5.32
CA ASN A 91 -6.57 1.51 -4.94
C ASN A 91 -6.56 1.39 -3.42
N LEU A 92 -7.07 0.27 -2.91
CA LEU A 92 -6.95 -0.09 -1.49
C LEU A 92 -5.99 -1.26 -1.32
N LYS A 93 -5.17 -1.22 -0.27
CA LYS A 93 -4.24 -2.31 0.06
C LYS A 93 -4.20 -2.57 1.55
N VAL A 94 -4.28 -3.83 1.96
CA VAL A 94 -4.08 -4.24 3.36
C VAL A 94 -2.96 -5.27 3.44
N VAL A 95 -2.01 -5.04 4.35
CA VAL A 95 -0.96 -6.00 4.67
C VAL A 95 -1.49 -6.96 5.73
N VAL A 96 -1.40 -8.27 5.47
CA VAL A 96 -1.99 -9.33 6.29
C VAL A 96 -0.88 -10.15 6.95
N PHE A 97 -0.81 -10.08 8.28
CA PHE A 97 0.12 -10.89 9.09
C PHE A 97 -0.55 -12.12 9.70
N ASP A 98 -1.84 -12.03 9.99
CA ASP A 98 -2.59 -13.07 10.69
C ASP A 98 -4.08 -13.08 10.29
N LYS A 99 -4.86 -13.91 10.99
CA LYS A 99 -6.29 -14.06 10.75
C LYS A 99 -7.10 -12.80 11.09
N GLU A 100 -6.69 -12.04 12.09
CA GLU A 100 -7.38 -10.81 12.52
C GLU A 100 -7.20 -9.72 11.45
N ASP A 101 -5.99 -9.60 10.90
CA ASP A 101 -5.70 -8.71 9.77
C ASP A 101 -6.52 -9.09 8.54
N TYR A 102 -6.69 -10.41 8.27
CA TYR A 102 -7.51 -10.87 7.17
C TYR A 102 -9.00 -10.50 7.37
N GLN A 103 -9.54 -10.62 8.58
CA GLN A 103 -10.91 -10.20 8.88
C GLN A 103 -11.07 -8.68 8.73
N PHE A 104 -10.08 -7.92 9.16
CA PHE A 104 -10.05 -6.48 8.92
C PHE A 104 -10.06 -6.16 7.42
N ALA A 105 -9.22 -6.83 6.64
CA ALA A 105 -9.18 -6.65 5.18
C ALA A 105 -10.52 -6.95 4.52
N ARG A 106 -11.22 -8.03 4.94
CA ARG A 106 -12.57 -8.36 4.47
C ARG A 106 -13.56 -7.23 4.79
N MET A 107 -13.53 -6.70 6.00
CA MET A 107 -14.40 -5.59 6.42
C MET A 107 -14.15 -4.34 5.56
N ILE A 108 -12.89 -4.00 5.26
CA ILE A 108 -12.54 -2.89 4.37
C ILE A 108 -13.01 -3.16 2.94
N HIS A 109 -12.78 -4.36 2.39
CA HIS A 109 -13.23 -4.72 1.05
C HIS A 109 -14.76 -4.61 0.90
N HIS A 110 -15.54 -5.11 1.88
CA HIS A 110 -16.98 -5.00 1.87
C HIS A 110 -17.49 -3.56 2.00
N ARG A 111 -16.75 -2.70 2.70
CA ARG A 111 -17.09 -1.28 2.81
C ARG A 111 -16.91 -0.53 1.50
N TYR A 112 -15.91 -0.94 0.68
CA TYR A 112 -15.55 -0.27 -0.59
C TYR A 112 -15.48 -1.26 -1.76
N PRO A 113 -16.60 -1.90 -2.12
CA PRO A 113 -16.60 -3.05 -3.04
C PRO A 113 -16.23 -2.68 -4.49
N ASN A 114 -16.28 -1.40 -4.84
CA ASN A 114 -16.02 -0.91 -6.20
C ASN A 114 -14.59 -0.37 -6.40
N ILE A 115 -13.76 -0.41 -5.36
CA ILE A 115 -12.37 0.03 -5.44
C ILE A 115 -11.46 -1.21 -5.59
N PRO A 116 -10.51 -1.21 -6.56
CA PRO A 116 -9.53 -2.28 -6.67
C PRO A 116 -8.84 -2.56 -5.33
N PHE A 117 -8.81 -3.83 -4.93
CA PHE A 117 -8.39 -4.21 -3.58
C PHE A 117 -7.24 -5.20 -3.61
N TYR A 118 -6.18 -4.88 -2.88
CA TYR A 118 -4.96 -5.65 -2.80
C TYR A 118 -4.72 -6.17 -1.39
N LEU A 119 -4.45 -7.47 -1.27
CA LEU A 119 -3.93 -8.09 -0.06
C LEU A 119 -2.44 -8.35 -0.26
N GLN A 120 -1.62 -7.95 0.69
CA GLN A 120 -0.20 -8.24 0.66
C GLN A 120 0.17 -9.08 1.89
N VAL A 121 0.86 -10.21 1.68
CA VAL A 121 1.35 -10.99 2.82
C VAL A 121 2.40 -10.20 3.60
N GLY A 122 2.26 -10.12 4.92
CA GLY A 122 3.22 -9.46 5.80
C GLY A 122 4.45 -10.32 6.08
N ASN A 123 5.62 -9.68 6.20
CA ASN A 123 6.85 -10.32 6.66
C ASN A 123 7.04 -10.13 8.18
N PRO A 124 6.83 -11.17 9.00
CA PRO A 124 7.06 -11.11 10.45
C PRO A 124 8.53 -11.36 10.84
N TYR A 125 9.38 -11.77 9.90
CA TYR A 125 10.76 -12.16 10.12
C TYR A 125 11.68 -10.96 9.89
N LEU A 126 11.93 -10.20 10.95
CA LEU A 126 12.72 -8.95 10.88
C LEU A 126 14.21 -9.17 11.05
N ASP A 127 14.63 -10.34 11.55
CA ASP A 127 16.03 -10.70 11.74
C ASP A 127 16.64 -11.18 10.42
N ASP A 128 17.85 -10.74 10.12
CA ASP A 128 18.56 -11.08 8.88
C ASP A 128 19.00 -12.56 8.81
N ASP A 129 19.08 -13.24 9.97
CA ASP A 129 19.59 -14.62 10.10
C ASP A 129 18.46 -15.68 10.12
N VAL A 130 17.27 -15.36 9.63
CA VAL A 130 16.17 -16.35 9.61
C VAL A 130 16.46 -17.42 8.56
N GLU A 131 16.79 -18.61 9.03
CA GLU A 131 16.96 -19.78 8.16
C GLU A 131 15.70 -20.04 7.31
N HIS A 132 15.88 -20.34 6.03
CA HIS A 132 14.78 -20.56 5.07
C HIS A 132 13.78 -19.39 4.97
N HIS A 133 14.26 -18.14 5.10
CA HIS A 133 13.41 -16.94 5.08
C HIS A 133 12.47 -16.90 3.87
N THR A 134 13.00 -17.12 2.67
CA THR A 134 12.21 -17.10 1.43
C THR A 134 11.14 -18.20 1.41
N GLU A 135 11.47 -19.43 1.82
CA GLU A 135 10.51 -20.54 1.89
C GLU A 135 9.38 -20.26 2.87
N LYS A 136 9.72 -19.70 4.04
CA LYS A 136 8.72 -19.29 5.05
C LYS A 136 7.79 -18.21 4.53
N LEU A 137 8.33 -17.22 3.81
CA LEU A 137 7.50 -16.17 3.19
C LEU A 137 6.61 -16.71 2.07
N LEU A 138 7.12 -17.61 1.24
CA LEU A 138 6.32 -18.26 0.20
C LEU A 138 5.20 -19.12 0.79
N GLY A 139 5.46 -19.88 1.85
CA GLY A 139 4.42 -20.65 2.55
C GLY A 139 3.33 -19.78 3.16
N ARG A 140 3.69 -18.60 3.70
CA ARG A 140 2.69 -17.62 4.17
C ARG A 140 1.89 -17.03 3.02
N TYR A 141 2.54 -16.76 1.89
CA TYR A 141 1.87 -16.25 0.70
C TYR A 141 0.88 -17.28 0.14
N GLU A 142 1.28 -18.55 0.02
CA GLU A 142 0.43 -19.67 -0.37
C GLU A 142 -0.80 -19.78 0.55
N THR A 143 -0.60 -19.73 1.88
CA THR A 143 -1.68 -19.77 2.87
C THR A 143 -2.67 -18.61 2.68
N LEU A 144 -2.19 -17.40 2.37
CA LEU A 144 -3.06 -16.25 2.12
C LEU A 144 -3.86 -16.44 0.82
N VAL A 145 -3.22 -16.93 -0.24
CA VAL A 145 -3.87 -17.25 -1.53
C VAL A 145 -4.98 -18.27 -1.32
N ASP A 146 -4.69 -19.39 -0.63
CA ASP A 146 -5.68 -20.43 -0.34
C ASP A 146 -6.84 -19.90 0.49
N THR A 147 -6.55 -19.03 1.48
CA THR A 147 -7.59 -18.40 2.31
C THR A 147 -8.53 -17.55 1.47
N VAL A 148 -8.00 -16.76 0.54
CA VAL A 148 -8.77 -15.92 -0.38
C VAL A 148 -9.58 -16.80 -1.34
N MET A 149 -8.98 -17.81 -1.96
CA MET A 149 -9.65 -18.72 -2.89
C MET A 149 -10.82 -19.48 -2.26
N ASN A 150 -10.75 -19.76 -0.95
CA ASN A 150 -11.83 -20.40 -0.19
C ASN A 150 -12.86 -19.40 0.36
N SER A 151 -12.76 -18.11 0.08
CA SER A 151 -13.65 -17.06 0.56
C SER A 151 -14.44 -16.46 -0.60
N SER A 152 -15.69 -16.88 -0.76
CA SER A 152 -16.56 -16.47 -1.89
C SER A 152 -16.83 -14.96 -1.94
N ASP A 153 -16.70 -14.27 -0.83
CA ASP A 153 -16.89 -12.83 -0.66
C ASP A 153 -15.60 -11.99 -0.89
N MET A 154 -14.48 -12.68 -1.17
CA MET A 154 -13.20 -12.05 -1.50
C MET A 154 -12.81 -12.26 -2.98
N ASN A 155 -13.79 -12.53 -3.83
CA ASN A 155 -13.59 -12.52 -5.27
C ASN A 155 -13.22 -11.10 -5.73
N HIS A 156 -12.42 -10.99 -6.78
CA HIS A 156 -11.94 -9.72 -7.34
C HIS A 156 -10.88 -8.99 -6.49
N VAL A 157 -10.25 -9.67 -5.52
CA VAL A 157 -9.08 -9.14 -4.84
C VAL A 157 -7.79 -9.63 -5.49
N TYR A 158 -6.74 -8.83 -5.39
CA TYR A 158 -5.39 -9.19 -5.85
C TYR A 158 -4.55 -9.58 -4.64
N VAL A 159 -3.88 -10.72 -4.70
CA VAL A 159 -3.00 -11.18 -3.61
C VAL A 159 -1.55 -11.02 -4.04
N LEU A 160 -0.77 -10.27 -3.27
CA LEU A 160 0.59 -9.90 -3.62
C LEU A 160 1.61 -10.43 -2.60
N PRO A 161 2.78 -10.93 -3.04
CA PRO A 161 3.92 -11.12 -2.15
C PRO A 161 4.59 -9.78 -1.83
N GLN A 162 5.40 -9.73 -0.78
CA GLN A 162 6.36 -8.63 -0.59
C GLN A 162 7.62 -8.92 -1.40
N LEU A 163 7.64 -8.53 -2.66
CA LEU A 163 8.67 -8.90 -3.61
C LEU A 163 10.09 -8.52 -3.14
N HIS A 164 10.24 -7.33 -2.55
CA HIS A 164 11.55 -6.87 -2.06
C HIS A 164 12.10 -7.76 -0.93
N THR A 165 11.25 -8.30 -0.07
CA THR A 165 11.68 -9.22 1.00
C THR A 165 12.04 -10.61 0.47
N LEU A 166 11.42 -11.04 -0.62
CA LEU A 166 11.78 -12.29 -1.31
C LEU A 166 13.14 -12.18 -2.01
N LEU A 167 13.46 -11.01 -2.59
CA LEU A 167 14.68 -10.78 -3.36
C LEU A 167 15.88 -10.41 -2.48
N TRP A 168 15.65 -9.57 -1.47
CA TRP A 168 16.71 -8.92 -0.71
C TRP A 168 16.61 -9.13 0.80
N SER A 169 15.71 -10.02 1.25
CA SER A 169 15.43 -10.23 2.68
C SER A 169 15.08 -8.89 3.36
N ASN A 170 15.73 -8.57 4.48
CA ASN A 170 15.49 -7.32 5.21
C ASN A 170 16.51 -6.20 4.88
N LYS A 171 17.27 -6.34 3.79
CA LYS A 171 18.23 -5.29 3.39
C LYS A 171 17.45 -3.99 3.10
N LYS A 172 17.94 -2.90 3.69
CA LYS A 172 17.43 -1.54 3.50
C LYS A 172 18.22 -0.82 2.40
#